data_577034b6a76432ed03a19ee1cf08d4d3
#
_entry.id   577034b6a76432ed03a19ee1cf08d4d3
#
_cell.length_a   1.000
_cell.length_b   1.000
_cell.length_c   1.000
_cell.angle_alpha   90.00
_cell.angle_beta   90.00
_cell.angle_gamma   90.00
#
_symmetry.space_group_name_H-M   'P 1'
#
loop_
_entity.id
_entity.type
_entity.pdbx_description
1 polymer ?
#
loop_
_entity_poly.entity_id
_entity_poly.type
_entity_poly.pdbx_seq_one_letter_code
_entity_poly.pdbx_strand_id
1 'polypeptide(L)'
;SRGLGDVYKRQVPILLFFFYKIKVHWSIWPSIAMCIIGVYLLSNFSDSQIMLGDALVILCSLFWALHIIFAGKFMKKFDLPIFYASLQSIFVFSLSIIAAYVFEEIDIQKILLEYSSILYAGILSGGVAFTLQMYAQKNIDEAPAAIIYSLEGVFAALAGWIILNQILNLDNIIGCFLILFAVILSQIAPSAAKKV
;
A
#
# COMPACT_ATOMS: atom_id res chain seq x y z
N SER A 1 -11.22 1.94 7.95
CA SER A 1 -9.77 1.95 8.31
C SER A 1 -9.30 3.39 8.36
N ARG A 2 -8.70 3.79 9.47
CA ARG A 2 -8.36 5.18 9.80
C ARG A 2 -7.07 5.69 9.11
N GLY A 3 -6.79 5.32 7.88
CA GLY A 3 -5.59 5.78 7.16
C GLY A 3 -4.25 5.28 7.71
N LEU A 4 -4.24 4.56 8.83
CA LEU A 4 -3.02 3.99 9.44
C LEU A 4 -2.38 2.91 8.55
N GLY A 5 -3.16 2.26 7.70
CA GLY A 5 -2.65 1.30 6.71
C GLY A 5 -1.65 1.90 5.72
N ASP A 6 -1.67 3.22 5.52
CA ASP A 6 -0.75 3.90 4.61
C ASP A 6 0.61 4.26 5.22
N VAL A 7 0.83 3.93 6.49
CA VAL A 7 2.09 4.22 7.20
C VAL A 7 3.28 3.52 6.55
N TYR A 8 3.09 2.30 6.02
CA TYR A 8 4.15 1.53 5.36
C TYR A 8 4.76 2.26 4.15
N LYS A 9 3.95 3.02 3.41
CA LYS A 9 4.39 3.75 2.22
C LYS A 9 5.46 4.79 2.54
N ARG A 10 5.48 5.26 3.78
CA ARG A 10 6.44 6.25 4.30
C ARG A 10 7.66 5.58 4.91
N GLN A 11 7.51 4.35 5.41
CA GLN A 11 8.59 3.60 6.03
C GLN A 11 9.61 3.09 5.00
N VAL A 12 9.19 2.81 3.76
CA VAL A 12 10.06 2.28 2.71
C VAL A 12 11.30 3.16 2.47
N PRO A 13 11.19 4.48 2.19
CA PRO A 13 12.37 5.34 2.01
C PRO A 13 13.24 5.44 3.26
N ILE A 14 12.63 5.45 4.45
CA ILE A 14 13.33 5.51 5.73
C ILE A 14 14.11 4.22 5.96
N LEU A 15 13.50 3.06 5.73
CA LEU A 15 14.15 1.76 5.84
C LEU A 15 15.29 1.60 4.82
N LEU A 16 15.12 2.06 3.59
CA LEU A 16 16.16 2.04 2.57
C LEU A 16 17.35 2.90 2.98
N PHE A 17 17.11 4.09 3.54
CA PHE A 17 18.16 4.97 3.99
C PHE A 17 18.92 4.40 5.20
N PHE A 18 18.23 3.96 6.26
CA PHE A 18 18.87 3.52 7.50
C PHE A 18 19.48 2.12 7.41
N PHE A 19 18.75 1.13 6.84
CA PHE A 19 19.20 -0.26 6.81
C PHE A 19 20.06 -0.62 5.60
N TYR A 20 19.73 -0.07 4.44
CA TYR A 20 20.45 -0.40 3.20
C TYR A 20 21.45 0.67 2.77
N LYS A 21 21.55 1.81 3.50
CA LYS A 21 22.44 2.94 3.20
C LYS A 21 22.34 3.43 1.74
N ILE A 22 21.20 3.23 1.10
CA ILE A 22 20.94 3.70 -0.26
C ILE A 22 20.68 5.19 -0.21
N LYS A 23 21.45 5.97 -0.99
CA LYS A 23 21.23 7.41 -1.11
C LYS A 23 19.94 7.66 -1.89
N VAL A 24 18.93 8.11 -1.19
CA VAL A 24 17.65 8.50 -1.78
C VAL A 24 17.77 9.92 -2.33
N HIS A 25 17.23 10.15 -3.53
CA HIS A 25 17.25 11.47 -4.15
C HIS A 25 16.55 12.52 -3.27
N TRP A 26 17.04 13.77 -3.28
CA TRP A 26 16.52 14.82 -2.41
C TRP A 26 15.00 15.07 -2.56
N SER A 27 14.43 14.90 -3.78
CA SER A 27 13.01 15.11 -4.06
C SER A 27 12.09 14.13 -3.30
N ILE A 28 12.59 12.99 -2.88
CA ILE A 28 11.81 11.98 -2.15
C ILE A 28 11.43 12.49 -0.75
N TRP A 29 12.30 13.24 -0.08
CA TRP A 29 12.02 13.73 1.27
C TRP A 29 10.83 14.69 1.36
N PRO A 30 10.75 15.76 0.52
CA PRO A 30 9.57 16.60 0.50
C PRO A 30 8.33 15.84 0.00
N SER A 31 8.46 14.89 -0.93
CA SER A 31 7.33 14.04 -1.35
C SER A 31 6.77 13.20 -0.19
N ILE A 32 7.62 12.63 0.66
CA ILE A 32 7.19 11.91 1.87
C ILE A 32 6.44 12.86 2.81
N ALA A 33 6.97 14.05 3.08
CA ALA A 33 6.33 15.02 3.97
C ALA A 33 4.93 15.40 3.46
N MET A 34 4.83 15.72 2.17
CA MET A 34 3.54 16.05 1.53
C MET A 34 2.56 14.87 1.57
N CYS A 35 3.04 13.66 1.33
CA CYS A 35 2.24 12.45 1.41
C CYS A 35 1.72 12.21 2.83
N ILE A 36 2.55 12.47 3.86
CA ILE A 36 2.17 12.39 5.28
C ILE A 36 1.03 13.35 5.59
N ILE A 37 1.19 14.61 5.21
CA ILE A 37 0.19 15.64 5.45
C ILE A 37 -1.10 15.31 4.67
N GLY A 38 -0.97 14.90 3.41
CA GLY A 38 -2.11 14.55 2.57
C GLY A 38 -2.95 13.40 3.13
N VAL A 39 -2.31 12.32 3.57
CA VAL A 39 -3.01 11.18 4.19
C VAL A 39 -3.60 11.58 5.56
N TYR A 40 -2.93 12.41 6.34
CA TYR A 40 -3.48 12.94 7.58
C TYR A 40 -4.79 13.69 7.35
N LEU A 41 -4.81 14.59 6.36
CA LEU A 41 -6.02 15.34 5.98
C LEU A 41 -7.15 14.44 5.45
N LEU A 42 -6.79 13.36 4.71
CA LEU A 42 -7.77 12.38 4.25
C LEU A 42 -8.39 11.54 5.37
N SER A 43 -7.65 11.31 6.44
CA SER A 43 -8.04 10.33 7.48
C SER A 43 -9.05 10.86 8.49
N ASN A 44 -9.41 12.16 8.48
CA ASN A 44 -10.33 12.79 9.44
C ASN A 44 -10.07 12.32 10.89
N PHE A 45 -8.84 12.52 11.38
CA PHE A 45 -8.46 12.16 12.75
C PHE A 45 -9.11 13.10 13.77
N SER A 46 -10.43 13.03 13.95
CA SER A 46 -11.11 13.69 15.05
C SER A 46 -11.28 12.72 16.21
N ASP A 47 -10.72 13.09 17.36
CA ASP A 47 -10.97 12.57 18.73
C ASP A 47 -10.98 11.06 18.95
N SER A 48 -10.10 10.29 18.33
CA SER A 48 -10.06 8.85 18.56
C SER A 48 -8.88 8.43 19.43
N GLN A 49 -9.18 7.80 20.56
CA GLN A 49 -8.17 7.12 21.37
C GLN A 49 -7.44 6.06 20.52
N ILE A 50 -6.12 5.97 20.70
CA ILE A 50 -5.31 4.91 20.06
C ILE A 50 -5.74 3.57 20.65
N MET A 51 -6.26 2.70 19.81
CA MET A 51 -6.70 1.36 20.19
C MET A 51 -5.62 0.32 19.86
N LEU A 52 -5.71 -0.87 20.47
CA LEU A 52 -4.82 -2.01 20.15
C LEU A 52 -4.78 -2.31 18.63
N GLY A 53 -5.93 -2.18 17.96
CA GLY A 53 -6.00 -2.35 16.49
C GLY A 53 -5.11 -1.38 15.71
N ASP A 54 -4.96 -0.14 16.19
CA ASP A 54 -4.09 0.86 15.55
C ASP A 54 -2.61 0.45 15.67
N ALA A 55 -2.21 -0.09 16.83
CA ALA A 55 -0.86 -0.61 17.04
C ALA A 55 -0.57 -1.82 16.13
N LEU A 56 -1.53 -2.73 15.95
CA LEU A 56 -1.40 -3.87 15.04
C LEU A 56 -1.29 -3.42 13.58
N VAL A 57 -2.03 -2.40 13.16
CA VAL A 57 -1.94 -1.83 11.80
C VAL A 57 -0.57 -1.20 11.57
N ILE A 58 -0.01 -0.48 12.57
CA ILE A 58 1.35 0.08 12.48
C ILE A 58 2.39 -1.05 12.35
N LEU A 59 2.26 -2.12 13.12
CA LEU A 59 3.15 -3.28 13.01
C LEU A 59 3.03 -3.95 11.63
N CYS A 60 1.81 -4.16 11.15
CA CYS A 60 1.55 -4.70 9.81
C CYS A 60 2.17 -3.82 8.73
N SER A 61 2.12 -2.49 8.89
CA SER A 61 2.70 -1.55 7.93
C SER A 61 4.21 -1.70 7.79
N LEU A 62 4.92 -2.08 8.86
CA LEU A 62 6.36 -2.37 8.81
C LEU A 62 6.65 -3.60 7.93
N PHE A 63 5.91 -4.69 8.12
CA PHE A 63 6.04 -5.89 7.30
C PHE A 63 5.70 -5.61 5.83
N TRP A 64 4.69 -4.78 5.59
CA TRP A 64 4.33 -4.38 4.23
C TRP A 64 5.42 -3.54 3.55
N ALA A 65 6.07 -2.64 4.29
CA ALA A 65 7.22 -1.88 3.79
C ALA A 65 8.41 -2.79 3.42
N LEU A 66 8.71 -3.78 4.27
CA LEU A 66 9.72 -4.81 3.98
C LEU A 66 9.33 -5.63 2.74
N HIS A 67 8.05 -6.01 2.61
CA HIS A 67 7.54 -6.72 1.45
C HIS A 67 7.80 -5.94 0.15
N ILE A 68 7.52 -4.64 0.10
CA ILE A 68 7.79 -3.80 -1.09
C ILE A 68 9.28 -3.82 -1.44
N ILE A 69 10.17 -3.70 -0.44
CA ILE A 69 11.63 -3.71 -0.66
C ILE A 69 12.10 -5.06 -1.19
N PHE A 70 11.65 -6.16 -0.59
CA PHE A 70 12.04 -7.50 -1.03
C PHE A 70 11.46 -7.85 -2.39
N ALA A 71 10.18 -7.53 -2.64
CA ALA A 71 9.54 -7.74 -3.93
C ALA A 71 10.25 -6.97 -5.04
N GLY A 72 10.58 -5.68 -4.83
CA GLY A 72 11.30 -4.88 -5.79
C GLY A 72 12.67 -5.47 -6.13
N LYS A 73 13.45 -5.88 -5.11
CA LYS A 73 14.75 -6.53 -5.32
C LYS A 73 14.63 -7.86 -6.06
N PHE A 74 13.61 -8.67 -5.71
CA PHE A 74 13.37 -9.95 -6.37
C PHE A 74 13.00 -9.75 -7.83
N MET A 75 12.11 -8.81 -8.13
CA MET A 75 11.68 -8.51 -9.50
C MET A 75 12.85 -8.04 -10.37
N LYS A 76 13.70 -7.16 -9.84
CA LYS A 76 14.90 -6.69 -10.57
C LYS A 76 15.90 -7.81 -10.85
N LYS A 77 15.97 -8.84 -9.99
CA LYS A 77 16.91 -9.95 -10.12
C LYS A 77 16.41 -11.09 -11.01
N PHE A 78 15.16 -11.50 -10.87
CA PHE A 78 14.64 -12.73 -11.47
C PHE A 78 13.63 -12.51 -12.60
N ASP A 79 13.00 -11.35 -12.67
CA ASP A 79 12.01 -10.98 -13.69
C ASP A 79 10.85 -11.98 -13.87
N LEU A 80 10.32 -12.48 -12.76
CA LEU A 80 9.24 -13.48 -12.76
C LEU A 80 8.01 -12.97 -11.97
N PRO A 81 7.32 -11.90 -12.45
CA PRO A 81 6.26 -11.24 -11.70
C PRO A 81 5.06 -12.16 -11.40
N ILE A 82 4.60 -12.93 -12.39
CA ILE A 82 3.46 -13.86 -12.21
C ILE A 82 3.82 -14.96 -11.23
N PHE A 83 5.01 -15.54 -11.36
CA PHE A 83 5.48 -16.59 -10.46
C PHE A 83 5.54 -16.11 -9.00
N TYR A 84 6.12 -14.93 -8.78
CA TYR A 84 6.20 -14.34 -7.44
C TYR A 84 4.82 -14.04 -6.86
N ALA A 85 3.93 -13.41 -7.64
CA ALA A 85 2.56 -13.12 -7.20
C ALA A 85 1.80 -14.41 -6.86
N SER A 86 1.92 -15.45 -7.68
CA SER A 86 1.27 -16.74 -7.44
C SER A 86 1.82 -17.43 -6.19
N LEU A 87 3.14 -17.47 -6.02
CA LEU A 87 3.79 -18.10 -4.86
C LEU A 87 3.37 -17.38 -3.57
N GLN A 88 3.37 -16.05 -3.58
CA GLN A 88 2.90 -15.24 -2.46
C GLN A 88 1.43 -15.53 -2.12
N SER A 89 0.57 -15.59 -3.13
CA SER A 89 -0.87 -15.87 -2.93
C SER A 89 -1.10 -17.25 -2.34
N ILE A 90 -0.38 -18.27 -2.80
CA ILE A 90 -0.44 -19.63 -2.25
C ILE A 90 0.02 -19.66 -0.80
N PHE A 91 1.11 -18.94 -0.47
CA PHE A 91 1.63 -18.89 0.89
C PHE A 91 0.67 -18.19 1.85
N VAL A 92 0.13 -17.02 1.43
CA VAL A 92 -0.88 -16.28 2.21
C VAL A 92 -2.14 -17.10 2.39
N PHE A 93 -2.65 -17.75 1.33
CA PHE A 93 -3.81 -18.64 1.40
C PHE A 93 -3.60 -19.76 2.42
N SER A 94 -2.43 -20.44 2.34
CA SER A 94 -2.13 -21.55 3.24
C SER A 94 -2.09 -21.13 4.71
N LEU A 95 -1.47 -20.00 5.01
CA LEU A 95 -1.44 -19.45 6.38
C LEU A 95 -2.82 -18.98 6.84
N SER A 96 -3.56 -18.31 5.96
CA SER A 96 -4.90 -17.79 6.30
C SER A 96 -5.90 -18.91 6.57
N ILE A 97 -5.86 -20.01 5.81
CA ILE A 97 -6.78 -21.15 6.05
C ILE A 97 -6.47 -21.85 7.38
N ILE A 98 -5.18 -21.98 7.72
CA ILE A 98 -4.76 -22.54 9.03
C ILE A 98 -5.24 -21.61 10.16
N ALA A 99 -5.02 -20.31 10.03
CA ALA A 99 -5.44 -19.33 11.03
C ALA A 99 -6.98 -19.31 11.20
N ALA A 100 -7.73 -19.31 10.11
CA ALA A 100 -9.18 -19.35 10.14
C ALA A 100 -9.69 -20.62 10.87
N TYR A 101 -9.10 -21.77 10.56
CA TYR A 101 -9.50 -23.03 11.22
C TYR A 101 -9.20 -23.06 12.72
N VAL A 102 -8.14 -22.35 13.16
CA VAL A 102 -7.74 -22.34 14.59
C VAL A 102 -8.48 -21.27 15.39
N PHE A 103 -8.75 -20.11 14.79
CA PHE A 103 -9.20 -18.92 15.52
C PHE A 103 -10.64 -18.47 15.20
N GLU A 104 -11.27 -19.02 14.14
CA GLU A 104 -12.58 -18.56 13.67
C GLU A 104 -13.58 -19.73 13.58
N GLU A 105 -14.86 -19.42 13.79
CA GLU A 105 -15.97 -20.32 13.45
C GLU A 105 -16.34 -20.13 11.96
N ILE A 106 -16.07 -21.14 11.15
CA ILE A 106 -16.32 -21.08 9.70
C ILE A 106 -17.81 -21.31 9.43
N ASP A 107 -18.52 -20.24 9.06
CA ASP A 107 -19.92 -20.27 8.67
C ASP A 107 -20.05 -20.17 7.13
N ILE A 108 -20.27 -21.32 6.50
CA ILE A 108 -20.39 -21.42 5.04
C ILE A 108 -21.57 -20.60 4.50
N GLN A 109 -22.66 -20.46 5.24
CA GLN A 109 -23.81 -19.68 4.77
C GLN A 109 -23.47 -18.19 4.68
N LYS A 110 -22.75 -17.63 5.66
CA LYS A 110 -22.25 -16.25 5.61
C LYS A 110 -21.27 -16.02 4.48
N ILE A 111 -20.37 -16.98 4.23
CA ILE A 111 -19.43 -16.93 3.11
C ILE A 111 -20.18 -16.89 1.77
N LEU A 112 -21.20 -17.72 1.62
CA LEU A 112 -22.01 -17.74 0.40
C LEU A 112 -22.85 -16.48 0.20
N LEU A 113 -23.29 -15.81 1.26
CA LEU A 113 -23.97 -14.51 1.16
C LEU A 113 -23.05 -13.40 0.62
N GLU A 114 -21.76 -13.44 0.95
CA GLU A 114 -20.76 -12.45 0.58
C GLU A 114 -19.87 -12.86 -0.62
N TYR A 115 -20.32 -13.89 -1.39
CA TYR A 115 -19.48 -14.45 -2.46
C TYR A 115 -19.00 -13.43 -3.49
N SER A 116 -19.82 -12.42 -3.81
CA SER A 116 -19.46 -11.39 -4.79
C SER A 116 -18.33 -10.48 -4.28
N SER A 117 -18.38 -10.09 -3.00
CA SER A 117 -17.33 -9.31 -2.35
C SER A 117 -16.03 -10.09 -2.25
N ILE A 118 -16.12 -11.39 -1.93
CA ILE A 118 -14.98 -12.30 -1.85
C ILE A 118 -14.33 -12.51 -3.22
N LEU A 119 -15.13 -12.72 -4.28
CA LEU A 119 -14.61 -12.86 -5.64
C LEU A 119 -13.96 -11.57 -6.13
N TYR A 120 -14.57 -10.42 -5.87
CA TYR A 120 -13.99 -9.12 -6.20
C TYR A 120 -12.62 -8.93 -5.51
N ALA A 121 -12.56 -9.14 -4.20
CA ALA A 121 -11.33 -9.02 -3.43
C ALA A 121 -10.26 -10.04 -3.87
N GLY A 122 -10.63 -11.29 -4.10
CA GLY A 122 -9.70 -12.35 -4.48
C GLY A 122 -9.16 -12.18 -5.90
N ILE A 123 -10.03 -11.93 -6.89
CA ILE A 123 -9.63 -11.87 -8.30
C ILE A 123 -9.04 -10.51 -8.65
N LEU A 124 -9.76 -9.41 -8.38
CA LEU A 124 -9.32 -8.09 -8.81
C LEU A 124 -8.25 -7.52 -7.89
N SER A 125 -8.44 -7.53 -6.59
CA SER A 125 -7.47 -6.99 -5.65
C SER A 125 -6.29 -7.95 -5.45
N GLY A 126 -6.55 -9.20 -5.06
CA GLY A 126 -5.51 -10.20 -4.78
C GLY A 126 -4.80 -10.71 -6.04
N GLY A 127 -5.53 -11.01 -7.12
CA GLY A 127 -4.96 -11.54 -8.35
C GLY A 127 -4.38 -10.46 -9.27
N VAL A 128 -5.26 -9.62 -9.82
CA VAL A 128 -4.87 -8.65 -10.86
C VAL A 128 -3.99 -7.55 -10.30
N ALA A 129 -4.42 -6.86 -9.23
CA ALA A 129 -3.69 -5.69 -8.72
C ALA A 129 -2.30 -6.07 -8.19
N PHE A 130 -2.17 -7.16 -7.42
CA PHE A 130 -0.86 -7.62 -6.95
C PHE A 130 0.07 -8.07 -8.09
N THR A 131 -0.47 -8.72 -9.13
CA THR A 131 0.35 -9.07 -10.30
C THR A 131 0.85 -7.83 -11.02
N LEU A 132 -0.02 -6.83 -11.24
CA LEU A 132 0.36 -5.54 -11.83
C LEU A 132 1.38 -4.79 -10.97
N GLN A 133 1.25 -4.87 -9.63
CA GLN A 133 2.23 -4.32 -8.70
C GLN A 133 3.62 -4.94 -8.92
N MET A 134 3.72 -6.26 -9.08
CA MET A 134 5.00 -6.92 -9.34
C MET A 134 5.60 -6.48 -10.69
N TYR A 135 4.79 -6.33 -11.73
CA TYR A 135 5.24 -5.80 -13.01
C TYR A 135 5.76 -4.36 -12.90
N ALA A 136 5.07 -3.50 -12.15
CA ALA A 136 5.49 -2.12 -11.94
C ALA A 136 6.82 -2.05 -11.16
N GLN A 137 6.97 -2.85 -10.11
CA GLN A 137 8.18 -2.88 -9.27
C GLN A 137 9.44 -3.39 -10.01
N LYS A 138 9.30 -4.04 -11.14
CA LYS A 138 10.43 -4.38 -12.01
C LYS A 138 11.17 -3.13 -12.52
N ASN A 139 10.42 -2.07 -12.85
CA ASN A 139 10.93 -0.90 -13.57
C ASN A 139 11.02 0.36 -12.72
N ILE A 140 10.48 0.34 -11.50
CA ILE A 140 10.41 1.50 -10.61
C ILE A 140 11.19 1.19 -9.33
N ASP A 141 11.95 2.18 -8.85
CA ASP A 141 12.64 2.05 -7.56
C ASP A 141 11.66 2.01 -6.40
N GLU A 142 12.03 1.36 -5.31
CA GLU A 142 11.16 1.04 -4.18
C GLU A 142 10.59 2.30 -3.49
N ALA A 143 11.41 3.37 -3.39
CA ALA A 143 10.97 4.61 -2.73
C ALA A 143 9.92 5.38 -3.55
N PRO A 144 10.10 5.67 -4.86
CA PRO A 144 9.03 6.20 -5.71
C PRO A 144 7.82 5.30 -5.78
N ALA A 145 7.98 3.97 -5.87
CA ALA A 145 6.87 3.02 -5.91
C ALA A 145 5.98 3.15 -4.66
N ALA A 146 6.58 3.23 -3.47
CA ALA A 146 5.82 3.41 -2.24
C ALA A 146 5.00 4.70 -2.20
N ILE A 147 5.54 5.80 -2.78
CA ILE A 147 4.80 7.07 -2.87
C ILE A 147 3.64 6.96 -3.89
N ILE A 148 3.86 6.31 -5.04
CA ILE A 148 2.81 6.06 -6.04
C ILE A 148 1.66 5.26 -5.43
N TYR A 149 1.94 4.26 -4.61
CA TYR A 149 0.88 3.49 -3.94
C TYR A 149 0.02 4.33 -3.01
N SER A 150 0.48 5.51 -2.57
CA SER A 150 -0.36 6.43 -1.79
C SER A 150 -1.54 7.00 -2.57
N LEU A 151 -1.54 6.90 -3.91
CA LEU A 151 -2.71 7.22 -4.74
C LEU A 151 -3.92 6.33 -4.43
N GLU A 152 -3.72 5.16 -3.83
CA GLU A 152 -4.81 4.30 -3.35
C GLU A 152 -5.79 5.08 -2.46
N GLY A 153 -5.27 5.91 -1.54
CA GLY A 153 -6.10 6.76 -0.68
C GLY A 153 -6.90 7.81 -1.47
N VAL A 154 -6.31 8.37 -2.53
CA VAL A 154 -7.00 9.33 -3.42
C VAL A 154 -8.12 8.63 -4.19
N PHE A 155 -7.84 7.48 -4.78
CA PHE A 155 -8.86 6.70 -5.50
C PHE A 155 -9.95 6.17 -4.58
N ALA A 156 -9.60 5.77 -3.34
CA ALA A 156 -10.58 5.37 -2.34
C ALA A 156 -11.52 6.53 -1.95
N ALA A 157 -10.98 7.75 -1.77
CA ALA A 157 -11.78 8.94 -1.50
C ALA A 157 -12.72 9.29 -2.67
N LEU A 158 -12.22 9.23 -3.91
CA LEU A 158 -13.01 9.46 -5.11
C LEU A 158 -14.12 8.41 -5.27
N ALA A 159 -13.81 7.13 -5.06
CA ALA A 159 -14.79 6.05 -5.12
C ALA A 159 -15.85 6.19 -4.01
N GLY A 160 -15.45 6.56 -2.80
CA GLY A 160 -16.37 6.86 -1.70
C GLY A 160 -17.31 8.00 -2.02
N TRP A 161 -16.81 9.06 -2.66
CA TRP A 161 -17.62 10.18 -3.11
C TRP A 161 -18.61 9.78 -4.21
N ILE A 162 -18.15 9.09 -5.25
CA ILE A 162 -18.98 8.76 -6.44
C ILE A 162 -19.96 7.62 -6.15
N ILE A 163 -19.50 6.55 -5.47
CA ILE A 163 -20.29 5.31 -5.30
C ILE A 163 -21.12 5.35 -4.02
N LEU A 164 -20.53 5.87 -2.93
CA LEU A 164 -21.14 5.86 -1.61
C LEU A 164 -21.77 7.22 -1.23
N ASN A 165 -21.76 8.22 -2.15
CA ASN A 165 -22.26 9.57 -1.91
C ASN A 165 -21.65 10.22 -0.65
N GLN A 166 -20.42 9.89 -0.29
CA GLN A 166 -19.73 10.48 0.85
C GLN A 166 -19.36 11.94 0.52
N ILE A 167 -19.57 12.84 1.49
CA ILE A 167 -19.21 14.25 1.31
C ILE A 167 -17.69 14.39 1.53
N LEU A 168 -17.00 14.91 0.52
CA LEU A 168 -15.60 15.31 0.65
C LEU A 168 -15.50 16.71 1.25
N ASN A 169 -14.94 16.80 2.43
CA ASN A 169 -14.63 18.08 3.07
C ASN A 169 -13.43 18.75 2.36
N LEU A 170 -13.24 20.04 2.62
CA LEU A 170 -12.12 20.79 2.05
C LEU A 170 -10.76 20.15 2.38
N ASP A 171 -10.59 19.64 3.60
CA ASP A 171 -9.37 18.95 4.04
C ASP A 171 -9.09 17.68 3.22
N ASN A 172 -10.13 16.92 2.88
CA ASN A 172 -10.01 15.72 2.04
C ASN A 172 -9.54 16.10 0.63
N ILE A 173 -10.09 17.19 0.06
CA ILE A 173 -9.70 17.67 -1.26
C ILE A 173 -8.23 18.13 -1.26
N ILE A 174 -7.83 18.93 -0.27
CA ILE A 174 -6.45 19.39 -0.10
C ILE A 174 -5.53 18.18 0.08
N GLY A 175 -5.93 17.18 0.88
CA GLY A 175 -5.20 15.93 1.08
C GLY A 175 -4.96 15.18 -0.22
N CYS A 176 -5.98 15.04 -1.07
CA CYS A 176 -5.86 14.43 -2.40
C CYS A 176 -4.85 15.18 -3.29
N PHE A 177 -4.93 16.49 -3.34
CA PHE A 177 -3.99 17.30 -4.13
C PHE A 177 -2.55 17.19 -3.64
N LEU A 178 -2.33 17.17 -2.32
CA LEU A 178 -1.00 17.01 -1.73
C LEU A 178 -0.40 15.65 -2.11
N ILE A 179 -1.18 14.57 -2.06
CA ILE A 179 -0.71 13.23 -2.45
C ILE A 179 -0.38 13.20 -3.95
N LEU A 180 -1.26 13.73 -4.81
CA LEU A 180 -1.00 13.79 -6.26
C LEU A 180 0.29 14.56 -6.56
N PHE A 181 0.50 15.71 -5.91
CA PHE A 181 1.70 16.51 -6.09
C PHE A 181 2.95 15.80 -5.56
N ALA A 182 2.84 15.10 -4.42
CA ALA A 182 3.92 14.27 -3.87
C ALA A 182 4.35 13.18 -4.84
N VAL A 183 3.38 12.52 -5.51
CA VAL A 183 3.66 11.50 -6.53
C VAL A 183 4.43 12.12 -7.70
N ILE A 184 3.96 13.23 -8.26
CA ILE A 184 4.62 13.92 -9.37
C ILE A 184 6.05 14.30 -8.97
N LEU A 185 6.23 14.90 -7.80
CA LEU A 185 7.55 15.32 -7.30
C LEU A 185 8.48 14.12 -7.12
N SER A 186 7.98 12.98 -6.68
CA SER A 186 8.79 11.76 -6.50
C SER A 186 9.32 11.20 -7.82
N GLN A 187 8.64 11.45 -8.95
CA GLN A 187 9.06 10.99 -10.28
C GLN A 187 10.19 11.85 -10.90
N ILE A 188 10.47 13.03 -10.34
CA ILE A 188 11.59 13.87 -10.75
C ILE A 188 12.92 13.24 -10.31
N ALA A 189 12.90 12.34 -9.32
CA ALA A 189 14.07 11.57 -8.92
C ALA A 189 14.57 10.72 -10.09
N PRO A 190 15.81 10.90 -10.58
CA PRO A 190 16.34 10.03 -11.61
C PRO A 190 16.37 8.59 -11.08
N SER A 191 15.85 7.65 -11.88
CA SER A 191 15.92 6.23 -11.54
C SER A 191 17.38 5.84 -11.31
N ALA A 192 17.71 5.35 -10.12
CA ALA A 192 19.05 4.90 -9.77
C ALA A 192 19.53 3.70 -10.62
N ALA A 193 18.63 3.10 -11.39
CA ALA A 193 18.89 1.93 -12.24
C ALA A 193 19.74 2.22 -13.51
N LYS A 194 20.23 3.44 -13.72
CA LYS A 194 21.07 3.80 -14.90
C LYS A 194 22.53 4.09 -14.58
N LYS A 195 23.08 3.51 -13.51
CA LYS A 195 24.53 3.56 -13.26
C LYS A 195 25.02 2.21 -12.70
N VAL A 196 25.11 1.23 -13.55
CA VAL A 196 26.16 0.18 -13.56
C VAL A 196 26.34 -0.27 -15.00
#